data_4258baea9c593421663ed9c7328262ec
#
_entry.id   4258baea9c593421663ed9c7328262ec
#
_cell.length_a   1.000
_cell.length_b   1.000
_cell.length_c   1.000
_cell.angle_alpha   90.00
_cell.angle_beta   90.00
_cell.angle_gamma   90.00
#
_symmetry.space_group_name_H-M   'P 1'
#
loop_
_entity.id
_entity.type
_entity.pdbx_description
1 polymer ?
#
loop_
_entity_poly.entity_id
_entity_poly.type
_entity_poly.pdbx_seq_one_letter_code
_entity_poly.pdbx_strand_id
1 'polypeptide(L)'
;MAQTRDLDLVIRHVLAGLGHGIHAGRERGAGVEFSEYRAYAPGDEWRRVDWKLLARADRYFIREAERDSHVAVWLWLDATASMAEPSREINGIDKLWFARTVLACVAAIAQRQGDAFGLVVCSGDKVDFTPAARGPRQLQRVLAQLNKAQPLGRLPAGEVLKAHLHFARSPAVMFVASDFLDWPSPLSEALQRLRRMHHDVRLLTLRTQAEVDASFRAGAAYRDPERSGGLHRLSGADRASYREQSRAHFDAVAQACRQSDIVHSVACIEQPVVEVLRGWLRAAGARRAASR
;
A
#
# COMPACT_ATOMS: atom_id res chain seq x y z
N MET A 1 15.76 10.12 -19.74
CA MET A 1 15.56 10.95 -18.55
C MET A 1 16.48 10.45 -17.47
N ALA A 2 17.33 11.30 -16.89
CA ALA A 2 18.20 10.93 -15.78
C ALA A 2 17.31 10.49 -14.60
N GLN A 3 17.48 9.25 -14.18
CA GLN A 3 16.74 8.71 -13.03
C GLN A 3 17.28 9.38 -11.77
N THR A 4 16.51 10.31 -11.26
CA THR A 4 16.81 10.95 -9.98
C THR A 4 16.52 9.93 -8.90
N ARG A 5 17.54 9.50 -8.15
CA ARG A 5 17.41 8.68 -6.94
C ARG A 5 16.73 9.43 -5.78
N ASP A 6 16.38 10.68 -6.00
CA ASP A 6 15.71 11.53 -5.04
C ASP A 6 14.20 11.25 -5.07
N LEU A 7 13.72 10.50 -4.07
CA LEU A 7 12.33 10.17 -3.91
C LEU A 7 11.44 11.41 -3.85
N ASP A 8 11.91 12.51 -3.28
CA ASP A 8 11.11 13.75 -3.18
C ASP A 8 10.79 14.31 -4.56
N LEU A 9 11.74 14.30 -5.48
CA LEU A 9 11.54 14.79 -6.84
C LEU A 9 10.60 13.86 -7.62
N VAL A 10 10.77 12.55 -7.48
CA VAL A 10 9.91 11.54 -8.11
C VAL A 10 8.48 11.67 -7.59
N ILE A 11 8.28 11.80 -6.29
CA ILE A 11 6.98 12.00 -5.66
C ILE A 11 6.28 13.23 -6.22
N ARG A 12 6.97 14.37 -6.30
CA ARG A 12 6.40 15.61 -6.86
C ARG A 12 5.93 15.41 -8.29
N HIS A 13 6.71 14.74 -9.12
CA HIS A 13 6.36 14.46 -10.51
C HIS A 13 5.15 13.52 -10.60
N VAL A 14 5.13 12.44 -9.84
CA VAL A 14 4.03 11.46 -9.80
C VAL A 14 2.75 12.12 -9.29
N LEU A 15 2.82 12.92 -8.23
CA LEU A 15 1.65 13.60 -7.68
C LEU A 15 1.11 14.70 -8.60
N ALA A 16 1.97 15.39 -9.35
CA ALA A 16 1.54 16.33 -10.39
C ALA A 16 0.75 15.60 -11.49
N GLY A 17 1.25 14.44 -11.95
CA GLY A 17 0.54 13.59 -12.92
C GLY A 17 -0.79 13.01 -12.40
N LEU A 18 -0.91 12.75 -11.10
CA LEU A 18 -2.15 12.34 -10.48
C LEU A 18 -3.17 13.49 -10.39
N GLY A 19 -2.72 14.73 -10.14
CA GLY A 19 -3.59 15.91 -9.97
C GLY A 19 -4.49 16.18 -11.15
N HIS A 20 -4.06 15.89 -12.37
CA HIS A 20 -4.87 16.05 -13.58
C HIS A 20 -6.01 15.02 -13.74
N GLY A 21 -6.08 13.99 -12.88
CA GLY A 21 -7.09 12.92 -12.98
C GLY A 21 -7.94 12.70 -11.72
N ILE A 22 -7.56 13.28 -10.59
CA ILE A 22 -8.27 13.06 -9.30
C ILE A 22 -9.28 14.18 -9.02
N HIS A 23 -9.14 15.35 -9.64
CA HIS A 23 -10.06 16.49 -9.46
C HIS A 23 -11.46 16.33 -10.09
N ALA A 24 -11.72 15.29 -10.86
CA ALA A 24 -13.03 15.03 -11.43
C ALA A 24 -14.10 14.53 -10.42
N GLY A 25 -13.76 14.35 -9.14
CA GLY A 25 -14.66 13.78 -8.15
C GLY A 25 -14.81 14.55 -6.83
N ARG A 26 -14.07 15.65 -6.62
CA ARG A 26 -14.12 16.36 -5.34
C ARG A 26 -13.79 17.85 -5.48
N GLU A 27 -14.58 18.55 -6.28
CA GLU A 27 -14.82 19.96 -6.01
C GLU A 27 -15.82 20.07 -4.86
N ARG A 28 -15.30 20.07 -3.64
CA ARG A 28 -15.95 20.72 -2.49
C ARG A 28 -14.89 21.53 -1.77
N GLY A 29 -15.20 22.82 -1.70
CA GLY A 29 -14.33 23.90 -1.33
C GLY A 29 -13.58 23.69 -0.02
N ALA A 30 -12.41 24.28 0.03
CA ALA A 30 -11.70 24.57 1.24
C ALA A 30 -12.62 25.23 2.26
N GLY A 31 -12.75 24.62 3.43
CA GLY A 31 -13.18 25.35 4.61
C GLY A 31 -14.66 25.43 4.91
N VAL A 32 -15.44 24.33 4.74
CA VAL A 32 -16.70 24.18 5.48
C VAL A 32 -16.72 22.77 6.06
N GLU A 33 -16.52 22.68 7.37
CA GLU A 33 -16.95 21.54 8.17
C GLU A 33 -18.45 21.37 7.90
N PHE A 34 -18.84 20.38 7.11
CA PHE A 34 -20.23 20.00 6.98
C PHE A 34 -20.62 19.31 8.29
N SER A 35 -21.17 20.07 9.20
CA SER A 35 -21.89 19.53 10.35
C SER A 35 -23.25 19.10 9.83
N GLU A 36 -23.58 17.82 9.87
CA GLU A 36 -24.97 17.41 9.74
C GLU A 36 -25.72 17.92 10.97
N TYR A 37 -26.81 18.65 10.71
CA TYR A 37 -27.69 19.09 11.78
C TYR A 37 -28.72 18.00 12.05
N ARG A 38 -28.66 17.43 13.23
CA ARG A 38 -29.69 16.51 13.73
C ARG A 38 -30.65 17.26 14.64
N ALA A 39 -31.93 16.94 14.58
CA ALA A 39 -32.90 17.46 15.53
C ALA A 39 -32.50 17.03 16.98
N TYR A 40 -32.61 17.95 17.92
CA TYR A 40 -32.38 17.69 19.34
C TYR A 40 -33.29 16.56 19.83
N ALA A 41 -32.73 15.62 20.58
CA ALA A 41 -33.46 14.60 21.29
C ALA A 41 -33.26 14.77 22.81
N PRO A 42 -34.25 14.46 23.66
CA PRO A 42 -34.10 14.50 25.10
C PRO A 42 -32.92 13.60 25.56
N GLY A 43 -31.95 14.21 26.26
CA GLY A 43 -30.71 13.56 26.67
C GLY A 43 -29.45 14.11 25.99
N ASP A 44 -29.62 14.93 24.97
CA ASP A 44 -28.49 15.59 24.30
C ASP A 44 -27.95 16.77 25.11
N GLU A 45 -26.64 17.02 24.99
CA GLU A 45 -25.97 18.14 25.68
C GLU A 45 -26.38 19.49 25.11
N TRP A 46 -26.99 20.36 25.91
CA TRP A 46 -27.39 21.72 25.54
C TRP A 46 -26.25 22.57 24.95
N ARG A 47 -25.00 22.29 25.27
CA ARG A 47 -23.81 22.98 24.74
C ARG A 47 -23.60 22.77 23.24
N ARG A 48 -24.21 21.71 22.66
CA ARG A 48 -24.08 21.35 21.23
C ARG A 48 -25.20 21.93 20.38
N VAL A 49 -26.16 22.63 20.98
CA VAL A 49 -27.26 23.26 20.25
C VAL A 49 -26.73 24.46 19.46
N ASP A 50 -27.04 24.52 18.16
CA ASP A 50 -26.75 25.67 17.33
C ASP A 50 -27.83 26.76 17.54
N TRP A 51 -27.51 27.72 18.41
CA TRP A 51 -28.41 28.82 18.77
C TRP A 51 -28.71 29.75 17.59
N LYS A 52 -27.82 29.83 16.58
CA LYS A 52 -28.04 30.63 15.38
C LYS A 52 -29.04 29.98 14.43
N LEU A 53 -29.02 28.65 14.37
CA LEU A 53 -29.99 27.90 13.57
C LEU A 53 -31.35 27.87 14.25
N LEU A 54 -31.41 27.76 15.58
CA LEU A 54 -32.65 27.88 16.35
C LEU A 54 -33.37 29.20 16.06
N ALA A 55 -32.63 30.31 16.04
CA ALA A 55 -33.22 31.65 15.74
C ALA A 55 -33.83 31.80 14.33
N ARG A 56 -33.51 30.85 13.42
CA ARG A 56 -33.99 30.85 12.02
C ARG A 56 -35.02 29.78 11.72
N ALA A 57 -34.96 28.65 12.40
CA ALA A 57 -35.71 27.43 12.05
C ALA A 57 -36.78 27.06 13.09
N ASP A 58 -36.84 27.77 14.22
CA ASP A 58 -37.75 27.52 15.35
C ASP A 58 -37.76 26.08 15.88
N ARG A 59 -36.62 25.38 15.67
CA ARG A 59 -36.38 23.99 16.11
C ARG A 59 -34.94 23.87 16.62
N TYR A 60 -34.77 23.07 17.68
CA TYR A 60 -33.45 22.77 18.23
C TYR A 60 -32.71 21.80 17.33
N PHE A 61 -31.57 22.20 16.83
CA PHE A 61 -30.65 21.36 16.09
C PHE A 61 -29.32 21.26 16.84
N ILE A 62 -28.80 20.05 16.88
CA ILE A 62 -27.46 19.78 17.36
C ILE A 62 -26.52 19.72 16.17
N ARG A 63 -25.42 20.42 16.32
CA ARG A 63 -24.28 20.28 15.43
C ARG A 63 -23.60 18.95 15.72
N GLU A 64 -23.91 17.92 14.96
CA GLU A 64 -23.10 16.70 14.92
C GLU A 64 -21.81 17.04 14.17
N ALA A 65 -20.71 17.19 14.89
CA ALA A 65 -19.42 17.15 14.26
C ALA A 65 -19.28 15.71 13.71
N GLU A 66 -19.29 15.57 12.38
CA GLU A 66 -18.80 14.35 11.77
C GLU A 66 -17.44 14.11 12.44
N ARG A 67 -17.34 13.11 13.27
CA ARG A 67 -16.03 12.63 13.71
C ARG A 67 -15.38 12.16 12.44
N ASP A 68 -14.56 13.02 11.84
CA ASP A 68 -13.56 12.59 10.90
C ASP A 68 -12.79 11.47 11.59
N SER A 69 -13.24 10.26 11.39
CA SER A 69 -12.51 9.09 11.83
C SER A 69 -11.31 9.00 10.91
N HIS A 70 -10.27 9.79 11.24
CA HIS A 70 -9.01 9.77 10.53
C HIS A 70 -8.46 8.35 10.61
N VAL A 71 -8.72 7.61 9.55
CA VAL A 71 -8.27 6.22 9.44
C VAL A 71 -6.76 6.27 9.26
N ALA A 72 -6.02 5.58 10.14
CA ALA A 72 -4.57 5.50 10.00
C ALA A 72 -4.21 4.75 8.71
N VAL A 73 -3.22 5.26 7.98
CA VAL A 73 -2.65 4.64 6.78
C VAL A 73 -1.36 3.93 7.17
N TRP A 74 -1.30 2.63 6.95
CA TRP A 74 -0.09 1.84 7.17
C TRP A 74 0.52 1.41 5.85
N LEU A 75 1.79 1.72 5.71
CA LEU A 75 2.61 1.33 4.58
C LEU A 75 3.42 0.11 4.99
N TRP A 76 3.41 -0.93 4.16
CA TRP A 76 4.17 -2.15 4.39
C TRP A 76 5.06 -2.44 3.19
N LEU A 77 6.35 -2.37 3.40
CA LEU A 77 7.37 -2.66 2.40
C LEU A 77 8.00 -4.02 2.68
N ASP A 78 7.89 -4.90 1.71
CA ASP A 78 8.74 -6.07 1.60
C ASP A 78 10.10 -5.63 1.02
N ALA A 79 11.16 -5.87 1.79
CA ALA A 79 12.53 -5.63 1.39
C ALA A 79 13.36 -6.93 1.52
N THR A 80 12.78 -8.06 1.14
CA THR A 80 13.49 -9.33 1.00
C THR A 80 14.44 -9.30 -0.20
N ALA A 81 15.34 -10.27 -0.27
CA ALA A 81 16.37 -10.30 -1.32
C ALA A 81 15.81 -10.42 -2.73
N SER A 82 14.63 -11.02 -2.92
CA SER A 82 13.93 -11.14 -4.21
C SER A 82 13.49 -9.78 -4.76
N MET A 83 13.28 -8.80 -3.89
CA MET A 83 12.93 -7.43 -4.29
C MET A 83 14.07 -6.67 -4.97
N ALA A 84 15.31 -7.20 -4.96
CA ALA A 84 16.44 -6.67 -5.72
C ALA A 84 16.39 -6.99 -7.22
N GLU A 85 15.42 -7.79 -7.69
CA GLU A 85 15.34 -8.15 -9.12
C GLU A 85 15.15 -6.90 -9.98
N PRO A 86 16.13 -6.63 -10.90
CA PRO A 86 16.10 -5.42 -11.71
C PRO A 86 15.22 -5.60 -12.95
N SER A 87 14.69 -4.50 -13.44
CA SER A 87 14.15 -4.45 -14.81
C SER A 87 15.26 -4.70 -15.82
N ARG A 88 14.96 -5.48 -16.85
CA ARG A 88 15.85 -5.66 -18.00
C ARG A 88 15.65 -4.62 -19.09
N GLU A 89 14.53 -3.93 -19.05
CA GLU A 89 14.13 -2.92 -20.03
C GLU A 89 14.54 -1.51 -19.59
N ILE A 90 14.49 -1.25 -18.29
CA ILE A 90 14.75 0.09 -17.73
C ILE A 90 15.90 0.00 -16.74
N ASN A 91 17.05 0.57 -17.09
CA ASN A 91 18.22 0.57 -16.23
C ASN A 91 17.97 1.34 -14.92
N GLY A 92 18.43 0.76 -13.81
CA GLY A 92 18.41 1.40 -12.49
C GLY A 92 17.07 1.32 -11.77
N ILE A 93 16.08 0.57 -12.31
CA ILE A 93 14.84 0.23 -11.64
C ILE A 93 14.88 -1.23 -11.22
N ASP A 94 14.60 -1.49 -9.95
CA ASP A 94 14.30 -2.80 -9.39
C ASP A 94 12.95 -2.78 -8.67
N LYS A 95 12.46 -3.95 -8.25
CA LYS A 95 11.19 -4.07 -7.53
C LYS A 95 11.19 -3.23 -6.24
N LEU A 96 12.30 -3.19 -5.51
CA LEU A 96 12.40 -2.44 -4.26
C LEU A 96 12.31 -0.93 -4.50
N TRP A 97 13.02 -0.42 -5.52
CA TRP A 97 12.91 1.00 -5.91
C TRP A 97 11.47 1.37 -6.27
N PHE A 98 10.81 0.51 -7.05
CA PHE A 98 9.41 0.73 -7.45
C PHE A 98 8.46 0.72 -6.26
N ALA A 99 8.60 -0.27 -5.36
CA ALA A 99 7.82 -0.38 -4.13
C ALA A 99 7.96 0.86 -3.25
N ARG A 100 9.21 1.29 -3.02
CA ARG A 100 9.50 2.52 -2.25
C ARG A 100 8.82 3.74 -2.84
N THR A 101 8.91 3.89 -4.17
CA THR A 101 8.34 5.04 -4.88
C THR A 101 6.83 5.08 -4.74
N VAL A 102 6.15 3.95 -4.95
CA VAL A 102 4.69 3.87 -4.82
C VAL A 102 4.24 4.14 -3.39
N LEU A 103 4.89 3.51 -2.39
CA LEU A 103 4.56 3.70 -0.98
C LEU A 103 4.87 5.14 -0.51
N ALA A 104 5.95 5.74 -0.98
CA ALA A 104 6.27 7.14 -0.70
C ALA A 104 5.20 8.10 -1.26
N CYS A 105 4.66 7.81 -2.45
CA CYS A 105 3.53 8.56 -3.00
C CYS A 105 2.27 8.41 -2.15
N VAL A 106 1.97 7.19 -1.65
CA VAL A 106 0.84 6.97 -0.73
C VAL A 106 1.02 7.76 0.57
N ALA A 107 2.25 7.76 1.15
CA ALA A 107 2.57 8.55 2.33
C ALA A 107 2.33 10.06 2.10
N ALA A 108 2.76 10.58 0.96
CA ALA A 108 2.57 11.99 0.61
C ALA A 108 1.10 12.35 0.37
N ILE A 109 0.30 11.42 -0.16
CA ILE A 109 -1.15 11.59 -0.28
C ILE A 109 -1.80 11.62 1.11
N ALA A 110 -1.46 10.67 1.99
CA ALA A 110 -1.96 10.63 3.38
C ALA A 110 -1.60 11.92 4.13
N GLN A 111 -0.36 12.40 3.99
CA GLN A 111 0.07 13.67 4.58
C GLN A 111 -0.75 14.87 4.08
N ARG A 112 -1.07 14.94 2.77
CA ARG A 112 -1.91 16.01 2.20
C ARG A 112 -3.36 15.95 2.69
N GLN A 113 -3.86 14.75 3.00
CA GLN A 113 -5.21 14.53 3.53
C GLN A 113 -5.29 14.75 5.05
N GLY A 114 -4.15 15.00 5.72
CA GLY A 114 -4.10 15.15 7.17
C GLY A 114 -4.19 13.83 7.94
N ASP A 115 -4.12 12.68 7.24
CA ASP A 115 -4.19 11.37 7.86
C ASP A 115 -2.93 11.05 8.67
N ALA A 116 -3.07 10.22 9.70
CA ALA A 116 -1.93 9.60 10.36
C ALA A 116 -1.41 8.45 9.50
N PHE A 117 -0.09 8.34 9.34
CA PHE A 117 0.52 7.25 8.57
C PHE A 117 1.79 6.73 9.22
N GLY A 118 2.00 5.43 9.09
CA GLY A 118 3.16 4.71 9.61
C GLY A 118 3.75 3.77 8.57
N LEU A 119 4.91 3.19 8.88
CA LEU A 119 5.64 2.30 7.98
C LEU A 119 6.13 1.05 8.71
N VAL A 120 6.00 -0.08 8.04
CA VAL A 120 6.60 -1.37 8.40
C VAL A 120 7.50 -1.79 7.26
N VAL A 121 8.75 -2.11 7.54
CA VAL A 121 9.70 -2.65 6.57
C VAL A 121 10.16 -4.02 7.04
N CYS A 122 9.96 -5.04 6.21
CA CYS A 122 10.43 -6.41 6.47
C CYS A 122 11.68 -6.67 5.64
N SER A 123 12.81 -6.91 6.29
CA SER A 123 14.10 -7.16 5.63
C SER A 123 14.91 -8.18 6.44
N GLY A 124 15.16 -9.35 5.86
CA GLY A 124 15.77 -10.44 6.58
C GLY A 124 14.95 -10.83 7.81
N ASP A 125 15.60 -11.09 8.95
CA ASP A 125 14.93 -11.46 10.19
C ASP A 125 14.36 -10.25 10.97
N LYS A 126 14.35 -9.06 10.37
CA LYS A 126 14.02 -7.80 11.06
C LYS A 126 12.74 -7.18 10.53
N VAL A 127 12.04 -6.55 11.44
CA VAL A 127 10.92 -5.67 11.14
C VAL A 127 11.24 -4.28 11.69
N ASP A 128 11.50 -3.34 10.78
CA ASP A 128 11.65 -1.94 11.15
C ASP A 128 10.28 -1.27 11.18
N PHE A 129 9.98 -0.63 12.29
CA PHE A 129 8.68 -0.06 12.58
C PHE A 129 8.76 1.44 12.81
N THR A 130 8.00 2.21 12.04
CA THR A 130 7.81 3.64 12.23
C THR A 130 6.35 3.89 12.65
N PRO A 131 6.09 4.29 13.90
CA PRO A 131 4.74 4.54 14.38
C PRO A 131 3.98 5.55 13.53
N ALA A 132 2.64 5.37 13.43
CA ALA A 132 1.81 6.31 12.71
C ALA A 132 1.76 7.66 13.42
N ALA A 133 2.00 8.73 12.66
CA ALA A 133 1.88 10.10 13.10
C ALA A 133 1.45 10.99 11.92
N ARG A 134 1.15 12.26 12.18
CA ARG A 134 0.71 13.23 11.17
C ARG A 134 1.79 14.26 10.86
N GLY A 135 1.64 14.89 9.71
CA GLY A 135 2.38 16.09 9.36
C GLY A 135 3.69 15.88 8.61
N PRO A 136 4.35 16.96 8.21
CA PRO A 136 5.50 16.93 7.30
C PRO A 136 6.74 16.24 7.90
N ARG A 137 6.95 16.35 9.23
CA ARG A 137 8.06 15.65 9.90
C ARG A 137 7.91 14.13 9.81
N GLN A 138 6.68 13.64 9.86
CA GLN A 138 6.39 12.20 9.70
C GLN A 138 6.71 11.74 8.28
N LEU A 139 6.34 12.55 7.27
CA LEU A 139 6.68 12.23 5.88
C LEU A 139 8.20 12.10 5.71
N GLN A 140 8.98 13.06 6.19
CA GLN A 140 10.45 12.99 6.14
C GLN A 140 11.00 11.74 6.83
N ARG A 141 10.45 11.35 7.98
CA ARG A 141 10.83 10.13 8.69
C ARG A 141 10.55 8.88 7.88
N VAL A 142 9.35 8.78 7.31
CA VAL A 142 8.96 7.64 6.47
C VAL A 142 9.83 7.56 5.21
N LEU A 143 10.09 8.67 4.52
CA LEU A 143 10.95 8.71 3.35
C LEU A 143 12.39 8.31 3.67
N ALA A 144 12.92 8.76 4.81
CA ALA A 144 14.25 8.35 5.26
C ALA A 144 14.34 6.84 5.53
N GLN A 145 13.30 6.23 6.12
CA GLN A 145 13.26 4.78 6.36
C GLN A 145 13.09 4.00 5.04
N LEU A 146 12.23 4.45 4.13
CA LEU A 146 12.11 3.86 2.80
C LEU A 146 13.45 3.89 2.05
N ASN A 147 14.19 5.00 2.12
CA ASN A 147 15.51 5.11 1.49
C ASN A 147 16.58 4.21 2.10
N LYS A 148 16.51 3.95 3.41
CA LYS A 148 17.45 3.08 4.12
C LYS A 148 17.21 1.59 3.86
N ALA A 149 15.98 1.20 3.51
CA ALA A 149 15.64 -0.20 3.30
C ALA A 149 16.57 -0.82 2.25
N GLN A 150 17.14 -1.96 2.54
CA GLN A 150 18.01 -2.72 1.63
C GLN A 150 17.39 -4.10 1.40
N PRO A 151 17.49 -4.63 0.18
CA PRO A 151 16.97 -5.96 -0.11
C PRO A 151 17.87 -7.00 0.57
N LEU A 152 17.34 -7.70 1.57
CA LEU A 152 18.12 -8.63 2.37
C LEU A 152 17.28 -9.81 2.85
N GLY A 153 17.83 -11.01 2.72
CA GLY A 153 17.33 -12.24 3.34
C GLY A 153 15.92 -12.61 2.89
N ARG A 154 15.14 -13.17 3.81
CA ARG A 154 13.77 -13.63 3.62
C ARG A 154 12.80 -12.84 4.48
N LEU A 155 11.51 -13.11 4.32
CA LEU A 155 10.50 -12.60 5.24
C LEU A 155 10.77 -13.08 6.67
N PRO A 156 10.58 -12.21 7.67
CA PRO A 156 10.71 -12.58 9.08
C PRO A 156 9.76 -13.73 9.46
N ALA A 157 10.15 -14.51 10.47
CA ALA A 157 9.32 -15.57 11.02
C ALA A 157 7.95 -15.04 11.48
N GLY A 158 6.93 -15.89 11.42
CA GLY A 158 5.54 -15.50 11.73
C GLY A 158 5.36 -14.89 13.13
N GLU A 159 6.12 -15.35 14.12
CA GLU A 159 6.07 -14.79 15.48
C GLU A 159 6.59 -13.35 15.54
N VAL A 160 7.65 -13.04 14.78
CA VAL A 160 8.19 -11.68 14.67
C VAL A 160 7.16 -10.76 14.01
N LEU A 161 6.52 -11.20 12.92
CA LEU A 161 5.47 -10.43 12.26
C LEU A 161 4.27 -10.23 13.17
N LYS A 162 3.81 -11.27 13.88
CA LYS A 162 2.68 -11.20 14.81
C LYS A 162 2.93 -10.22 15.96
N ALA A 163 4.15 -10.18 16.50
CA ALA A 163 4.52 -9.24 17.57
C ALA A 163 4.36 -7.77 17.14
N HIS A 164 4.50 -7.48 15.86
CA HIS A 164 4.38 -6.13 15.30
C HIS A 164 2.96 -5.79 14.80
N LEU A 165 1.98 -6.71 14.87
CA LEU A 165 0.61 -6.41 14.45
C LEU A 165 -0.23 -5.63 15.48
N HIS A 166 0.29 -5.45 16.69
CA HIS A 166 -0.43 -4.75 17.78
C HIS A 166 -0.59 -3.24 17.56
N PHE A 167 0.05 -2.68 16.54
CA PHE A 167 -0.04 -1.27 16.20
C PHE A 167 -1.42 -0.84 15.68
N ALA A 168 -2.18 -1.78 15.13
CA ALA A 168 -3.46 -1.50 14.51
C ALA A 168 -4.61 -1.85 15.48
N ARG A 169 -4.78 -1.02 16.53
CA ARG A 169 -5.89 -1.18 17.49
C ARG A 169 -7.23 -0.69 16.96
N SER A 170 -7.21 0.19 15.97
CA SER A 170 -8.41 0.75 15.32
C SER A 170 -8.37 0.40 13.83
N PRO A 171 -9.54 0.32 13.16
CA PRO A 171 -9.59 0.10 11.72
C PRO A 171 -8.66 1.04 10.96
N ALA A 172 -7.85 0.48 10.08
CA ALA A 172 -6.82 1.20 9.33
C ALA A 172 -6.81 0.76 7.87
N VAL A 173 -6.23 1.57 6.98
CA VAL A 173 -5.95 1.18 5.60
C VAL A 173 -4.49 0.75 5.51
N MET A 174 -4.25 -0.41 4.92
CA MET A 174 -2.92 -1.00 4.80
C MET A 174 -2.53 -1.15 3.34
N PHE A 175 -1.47 -0.50 2.93
CA PHE A 175 -0.87 -0.60 1.62
C PHE A 175 0.38 -1.47 1.69
N VAL A 176 0.33 -2.63 1.06
CA VAL A 176 1.41 -3.64 1.11
C VAL A 176 1.99 -3.83 -0.28
N ALA A 177 3.29 -3.62 -0.44
CA ALA A 177 4.03 -3.85 -1.67
C ALA A 177 5.05 -4.97 -1.48
N SER A 178 4.94 -6.02 -2.29
CA SER A 178 5.80 -7.23 -2.27
C SER A 178 5.73 -7.90 -3.64
N ASP A 179 6.64 -8.80 -3.93
CA ASP A 179 6.51 -9.68 -5.09
C ASP A 179 5.69 -10.96 -4.76
N PHE A 180 5.41 -11.21 -3.48
CA PHE A 180 4.63 -12.36 -2.99
C PHE A 180 5.07 -13.72 -3.57
N LEU A 181 6.37 -13.89 -3.84
CA LEU A 181 6.92 -15.17 -4.32
C LEU A 181 6.83 -16.27 -3.25
N ASP A 182 6.89 -15.89 -1.98
CA ASP A 182 6.70 -16.80 -0.86
C ASP A 182 5.23 -16.75 -0.39
N TRP A 183 4.36 -17.52 -1.07
CA TRP A 183 2.94 -17.63 -0.76
C TRP A 183 2.48 -19.08 -0.85
N PRO A 184 1.79 -19.65 0.20
CA PRO A 184 1.46 -19.02 1.48
C PRO A 184 2.69 -18.77 2.36
N SER A 185 2.66 -17.72 3.18
CA SER A 185 3.78 -17.29 4.00
C SER A 185 3.31 -16.68 5.33
N PRO A 186 4.20 -16.46 6.30
CA PRO A 186 3.87 -15.73 7.52
C PRO A 186 3.27 -14.34 7.24
N LEU A 187 3.70 -13.67 6.16
CA LEU A 187 3.12 -12.39 5.73
C LEU A 187 1.67 -12.57 5.29
N SER A 188 1.37 -13.59 4.47
CA SER A 188 0.00 -13.83 4.00
C SER A 188 -0.96 -14.12 5.16
N GLU A 189 -0.52 -14.89 6.17
CA GLU A 189 -1.30 -15.15 7.39
C GLU A 189 -1.56 -13.86 8.19
N ALA A 190 -0.53 -13.02 8.32
CA ALA A 190 -0.63 -11.73 8.99
C ALA A 190 -1.64 -10.81 8.29
N LEU A 191 -1.60 -10.73 6.96
CA LEU A 191 -2.52 -9.90 6.17
C LEU A 191 -3.96 -10.39 6.25
N GLN A 192 -4.20 -11.70 6.19
CA GLN A 192 -5.52 -12.27 6.39
C GLN A 192 -6.05 -12.02 7.81
N ARG A 193 -5.18 -12.08 8.83
CA ARG A 193 -5.55 -11.74 10.20
C ARG A 193 -5.95 -10.28 10.32
N LEU A 194 -5.17 -9.36 9.75
CA LEU A 194 -5.49 -7.92 9.73
C LEU A 194 -6.85 -7.67 9.05
N ARG A 195 -7.13 -8.37 7.95
CA ARG A 195 -8.43 -8.25 7.29
C ARG A 195 -9.59 -8.72 8.18
N ARG A 196 -9.42 -9.84 8.91
CA ARG A 196 -10.40 -10.30 9.90
C ARG A 196 -10.60 -9.32 11.06
N MET A 197 -9.61 -8.49 11.36
CA MET A 197 -9.69 -7.39 12.33
C MET A 197 -10.29 -6.11 11.74
N HIS A 198 -10.97 -6.19 10.59
CA HIS A 198 -11.64 -5.10 9.89
C HIS A 198 -10.71 -4.00 9.34
N HIS A 199 -9.42 -4.31 9.11
CA HIS A 199 -8.55 -3.42 8.36
C HIS A 199 -8.83 -3.52 6.86
N ASP A 200 -8.72 -2.39 6.14
CA ASP A 200 -8.77 -2.34 4.68
C ASP A 200 -7.37 -2.69 4.14
N VAL A 201 -7.17 -3.96 3.75
CA VAL A 201 -5.88 -4.47 3.28
C VAL A 201 -5.82 -4.43 1.77
N ARG A 202 -4.77 -3.80 1.23
CA ARG A 202 -4.55 -3.57 -0.19
C ARG A 202 -3.16 -4.04 -0.59
N LEU A 203 -3.09 -5.07 -1.41
CA LEU A 203 -1.85 -5.66 -1.88
C LEU A 203 -1.50 -5.15 -3.26
N LEU A 204 -0.22 -4.88 -3.48
CA LEU A 204 0.38 -4.63 -4.77
C LEU A 204 1.48 -5.67 -5.00
N THR A 205 1.20 -6.61 -5.89
CA THR A 205 2.19 -7.58 -6.36
C THR A 205 3.06 -6.93 -7.43
N LEU A 206 4.37 -6.94 -7.22
CA LEU A 206 5.35 -6.39 -8.14
C LEU A 206 6.05 -7.52 -8.91
N ARG A 207 6.11 -7.36 -10.23
CA ARG A 207 6.78 -8.29 -11.13
C ARG A 207 7.63 -7.52 -12.13
N THR A 208 8.64 -8.15 -12.67
CA THR A 208 9.32 -7.66 -13.89
C THR A 208 8.65 -8.21 -15.13
N GLN A 209 8.75 -7.49 -16.24
CA GLN A 209 8.27 -8.01 -17.53
C GLN A 209 9.00 -9.31 -17.90
N ALA A 210 10.27 -9.42 -17.56
CA ALA A 210 11.07 -10.62 -17.76
C ALA A 210 10.53 -11.84 -17.01
N GLU A 211 10.00 -11.67 -15.79
CA GLU A 211 9.33 -12.75 -15.03
C GLU A 211 7.99 -13.13 -15.66
N VAL A 212 7.24 -12.15 -16.16
CA VAL A 212 5.94 -12.39 -16.82
C VAL A 212 6.15 -13.20 -18.12
N ASP A 213 7.11 -12.80 -18.93
CA ASP A 213 7.39 -13.41 -20.23
C ASP A 213 8.26 -14.67 -20.15
N ALA A 214 8.79 -14.98 -18.95
CA ALA A 214 9.79 -16.02 -18.75
C ALA A 214 10.99 -15.85 -19.70
N SER A 215 11.44 -14.62 -19.89
CA SER A 215 12.51 -14.26 -20.82
C SER A 215 13.90 -14.51 -20.22
N PHE A 216 14.16 -15.76 -19.80
CA PHE A 216 15.48 -16.16 -19.28
C PHE A 216 16.47 -16.36 -20.42
N ARG A 217 17.76 -16.11 -20.13
CA ARG A 217 18.83 -16.55 -21.02
C ARG A 217 18.99 -18.06 -20.91
N ALA A 218 18.81 -18.78 -22.00
CA ALA A 218 19.04 -20.24 -22.03
C ALA A 218 20.51 -20.53 -21.65
N GLY A 219 20.72 -21.49 -20.75
CA GLY A 219 22.04 -21.87 -20.27
C GLY A 219 22.65 -20.97 -19.19
N ALA A 220 22.02 -19.85 -18.86
CA ALA A 220 22.45 -19.06 -17.72
C ALA A 220 22.14 -19.77 -16.41
N ALA A 221 23.03 -19.57 -15.43
CA ALA A 221 22.83 -20.07 -14.08
C ALA A 221 22.11 -19.01 -13.23
N TYR A 222 21.02 -19.40 -12.60
CA TYR A 222 20.22 -18.59 -11.71
C TYR A 222 20.39 -19.07 -10.27
N ARG A 223 20.43 -18.15 -9.34
CA ARG A 223 20.47 -18.42 -7.91
C ARG A 223 19.21 -17.85 -7.27
N ASP A 224 18.61 -18.61 -6.37
CA ASP A 224 17.58 -18.08 -5.48
C ASP A 224 18.26 -17.08 -4.51
N PRO A 225 17.89 -15.78 -4.52
CA PRO A 225 18.53 -14.79 -3.67
C PRO A 225 18.19 -14.98 -2.19
N GLU A 226 17.12 -15.69 -1.89
CA GLU A 226 16.62 -15.93 -0.54
C GLU A 226 17.09 -17.24 0.04
N ARG A 227 17.57 -18.17 -0.77
CA ARG A 227 18.03 -19.50 -0.32
C ARG A 227 19.51 -19.68 -0.61
N SER A 228 20.24 -20.16 0.34
CA SER A 228 21.61 -20.65 0.16
C SER A 228 21.56 -21.96 -0.65
N GLY A 229 21.02 -21.91 -1.86
CA GLY A 229 20.85 -23.06 -2.75
C GLY A 229 21.85 -23.05 -3.89
N GLY A 230 21.92 -24.17 -4.62
CA GLY A 230 22.76 -24.32 -5.80
C GLY A 230 22.34 -23.39 -6.95
N LEU A 231 23.19 -23.31 -7.97
CA LEU A 231 22.90 -22.65 -9.22
C LEU A 231 21.96 -23.55 -10.05
N HIS A 232 20.84 -23.00 -10.45
CA HIS A 232 19.89 -23.65 -11.35
C HIS A 232 20.14 -23.18 -12.78
N ARG A 233 20.45 -24.10 -13.68
CA ARG A 233 20.55 -23.80 -15.12
C ARG A 233 19.20 -24.05 -15.77
N LEU A 234 18.62 -23.00 -16.32
CA LEU A 234 17.35 -23.09 -17.03
C LEU A 234 17.60 -23.35 -18.53
N SER A 235 16.94 -24.38 -19.04
CA SER A 235 16.90 -24.69 -20.47
C SER A 235 15.74 -23.98 -21.17
N GLY A 236 15.72 -24.02 -22.51
CA GLY A 236 14.58 -23.50 -23.24
C GLY A 236 13.26 -24.24 -22.95
N ALA A 237 13.32 -25.53 -22.61
CA ALA A 237 12.15 -26.33 -22.24
C ALA A 237 11.55 -25.88 -20.88
N ASP A 238 12.38 -25.37 -19.96
CA ASP A 238 11.94 -24.95 -18.63
C ASP A 238 11.06 -23.68 -18.67
N ARG A 239 11.09 -22.92 -19.77
CA ARG A 239 10.28 -21.70 -19.91
C ARG A 239 8.79 -21.97 -19.86
N ALA A 240 8.31 -23.02 -20.52
CA ALA A 240 6.89 -23.36 -20.51
C ALA A 240 6.44 -23.78 -19.09
N SER A 241 7.21 -24.65 -18.47
CA SER A 241 6.97 -25.09 -17.09
C SER A 241 7.00 -23.92 -16.10
N TYR A 242 7.97 -23.01 -16.22
CA TYR A 242 8.04 -21.81 -15.39
C TYR A 242 6.81 -20.92 -15.56
N ARG A 243 6.37 -20.66 -16.80
CA ARG A 243 5.17 -19.85 -17.07
C ARG A 243 3.94 -20.46 -16.43
N GLU A 244 3.78 -21.76 -16.57
CA GLU A 244 2.65 -22.49 -15.98
C GLU A 244 2.67 -22.41 -14.46
N GLN A 245 3.81 -22.71 -13.83
CA GLN A 245 3.97 -22.64 -12.37
C GLN A 245 3.82 -21.21 -11.83
N SER A 246 4.43 -20.23 -12.50
CA SER A 246 4.30 -18.82 -12.14
C SER A 246 2.86 -18.35 -12.25
N ARG A 247 2.14 -18.73 -13.32
CA ARG A 247 0.72 -18.39 -13.47
C ARG A 247 -0.12 -19.04 -12.39
N ALA A 248 0.05 -20.33 -12.14
CA ALA A 248 -0.67 -21.05 -11.08
C ALA A 248 -0.44 -20.43 -9.71
N HIS A 249 0.81 -20.03 -9.42
CA HIS A 249 1.17 -19.35 -8.16
C HIS A 249 0.41 -18.02 -8.00
N PHE A 250 0.47 -17.13 -8.99
CA PHE A 250 -0.20 -15.82 -8.87
C PHE A 250 -1.72 -15.91 -8.96
N ASP A 251 -2.26 -16.91 -9.65
CA ASP A 251 -3.70 -17.23 -9.62
C ASP A 251 -4.13 -17.67 -8.21
N ALA A 252 -3.31 -18.48 -7.52
CA ALA A 252 -3.55 -18.87 -6.12
C ALA A 252 -3.49 -17.66 -5.17
N VAL A 253 -2.52 -16.76 -5.33
CA VAL A 253 -2.45 -15.49 -4.57
C VAL A 253 -3.73 -14.67 -4.78
N ALA A 254 -4.12 -14.47 -6.03
CA ALA A 254 -5.31 -13.70 -6.38
C ALA A 254 -6.59 -14.35 -5.82
N GLN A 255 -6.69 -15.68 -5.85
CA GLN A 255 -7.81 -16.43 -5.29
C GLN A 255 -7.88 -16.27 -3.76
N ALA A 256 -6.76 -16.43 -3.06
CA ALA A 256 -6.70 -16.27 -1.62
C ALA A 256 -7.07 -14.83 -1.19
N CYS A 257 -6.64 -13.83 -1.95
CA CYS A 257 -7.03 -12.43 -1.72
C CYS A 257 -8.55 -12.23 -1.88
N ARG A 258 -9.15 -12.79 -2.95
CA ARG A 258 -10.61 -12.73 -3.15
C ARG A 258 -11.38 -13.41 -2.03
N GLN A 259 -10.95 -14.59 -1.59
CA GLN A 259 -11.58 -15.34 -0.51
C GLN A 259 -11.51 -14.61 0.83
N SER A 260 -10.45 -13.83 1.04
CA SER A 260 -10.25 -13.04 2.26
C SER A 260 -10.75 -11.61 2.15
N ASP A 261 -11.42 -11.23 1.06
CA ASP A 261 -11.87 -9.86 0.76
C ASP A 261 -10.73 -8.82 0.83
N ILE A 262 -9.55 -9.20 0.39
CA ILE A 262 -8.37 -8.35 0.26
C ILE A 262 -8.33 -7.76 -1.16
N VAL A 263 -8.10 -6.44 -1.26
CA VAL A 263 -7.89 -5.77 -2.55
C VAL A 263 -6.51 -6.14 -3.08
N HIS A 264 -6.45 -6.78 -4.26
CA HIS A 264 -5.21 -7.22 -4.87
C HIS A 264 -5.02 -6.59 -6.25
N SER A 265 -3.88 -5.99 -6.47
CA SER A 265 -3.42 -5.43 -7.74
C SER A 265 -2.07 -6.02 -8.12
N VAL A 266 -1.83 -6.16 -9.41
CA VAL A 266 -0.54 -6.63 -9.95
C VAL A 266 0.02 -5.53 -10.85
N ALA A 267 1.31 -5.27 -10.77
CA ALA A 267 2.01 -4.33 -11.62
C ALA A 267 3.36 -4.87 -12.09
N CYS A 268 3.72 -4.59 -13.33
CA CYS A 268 5.09 -4.70 -13.81
C CYS A 268 5.84 -3.42 -13.48
N ILE A 269 7.08 -3.53 -13.00
CA ILE A 269 7.89 -2.37 -12.61
C ILE A 269 8.32 -1.49 -13.80
N GLU A 270 8.10 -1.97 -15.03
CA GLU A 270 8.28 -1.24 -16.28
C GLU A 270 7.13 -0.28 -16.59
N GLN A 271 5.98 -0.45 -15.91
CA GLN A 271 4.83 0.42 -16.06
C GLN A 271 5.06 1.79 -15.39
N PRO A 272 4.46 2.86 -15.93
CA PRO A 272 4.52 4.18 -15.28
C PRO A 272 3.95 4.14 -13.86
N VAL A 273 4.72 4.59 -12.88
CA VAL A 273 4.32 4.64 -11.45
C VAL A 273 2.96 5.34 -11.26
N VAL A 274 2.71 6.40 -12.02
CA VAL A 274 1.44 7.17 -11.95
C VAL A 274 0.23 6.30 -12.28
N GLU A 275 0.34 5.45 -13.30
CA GLU A 275 -0.75 4.56 -13.75
C GLU A 275 -1.01 3.46 -12.72
N VAL A 276 0.06 2.82 -12.24
CA VAL A 276 -0.02 1.79 -11.21
C VAL A 276 -0.65 2.34 -9.94
N LEU A 277 -0.18 3.49 -9.46
CA LEU A 277 -0.71 4.13 -8.26
C LEU A 277 -2.19 4.52 -8.44
N ARG A 278 -2.55 5.08 -9.59
CA ARG A 278 -3.94 5.42 -9.91
C ARG A 278 -4.84 4.19 -9.92
N GLY A 279 -4.41 3.11 -10.53
CA GLY A 279 -5.11 1.83 -10.55
C GLY A 279 -5.30 1.26 -9.14
N TRP A 280 -4.24 1.24 -8.35
CA TRP A 280 -4.25 0.72 -6.98
C TRP A 280 -5.16 1.51 -6.05
N LEU A 281 -5.15 2.83 -6.14
CA LEU A 281 -6.04 3.70 -5.36
C LEU A 281 -7.51 3.58 -5.79
N ARG A 282 -7.79 3.43 -7.10
CA ARG A 282 -9.17 3.28 -7.64
C ARG A 282 -9.79 1.93 -7.30
N ALA A 283 -9.04 0.85 -7.38
CA ALA A 283 -9.53 -0.50 -7.04
C ALA A 283 -10.12 -0.55 -5.63
N ALA A 284 -9.67 0.32 -4.77
CA ALA A 284 -10.12 0.48 -3.41
C ALA A 284 -11.41 1.32 -3.26
N GLY A 285 -11.61 2.31 -4.12
CA GLY A 285 -12.80 3.19 -4.11
C GLY A 285 -14.06 2.47 -4.59
N ALA A 286 -13.93 1.57 -5.56
CA ALA A 286 -15.05 0.85 -6.14
C ALA A 286 -15.75 -0.09 -5.13
N ARG A 287 -15.00 -0.69 -4.19
CA ARG A 287 -15.58 -1.56 -3.16
C ARG A 287 -16.30 -0.82 -2.04
N ARG A 288 -15.85 0.37 -1.65
CA ARG A 288 -16.57 1.21 -0.66
C ARG A 288 -17.94 1.66 -1.16
N ALA A 289 -18.10 1.82 -2.47
CA ALA A 289 -19.39 2.17 -3.09
C ALA A 289 -20.35 0.98 -3.17
N ALA A 290 -19.82 -0.26 -3.25
CA ALA A 290 -20.63 -1.48 -3.33
C ALA A 290 -21.06 -2.04 -1.95
N SER A 291 -20.46 -1.57 -0.85
CA SER A 291 -20.77 -2.01 0.52
C SER A 291 -21.64 -1.02 1.32
N ARG A 292 -22.13 0.03 0.67
CA ARG A 292 -23.17 0.96 1.17
C ARG A 292 -24.48 0.71 0.43
#